data_3ab2c718b46167db0a2196c5c9f1f666
#
_entry.id   3ab2c718b46167db0a2196c5c9f1f666
#
_cell.length_a   1.000
_cell.length_b   1.000
_cell.length_c   1.000
_cell.angle_alpha   90.00
_cell.angle_beta   90.00
_cell.angle_gamma   90.00
#
_symmetry.space_group_name_H-M   'P 1'
#
loop_
_entity.id
_entity.type
_entity.pdbx_description
1 polymer ?
#
loop_
_entity_poly.entity_id
_entity_poly.type
_entity_poly.pdbx_seq_one_letter_code
_entity_poly.pdbx_strand_id
1 'polypeptide(L)'
;MMTPQEINKLEQQYFNFLIKLFEEKGTTFTKNLLSQYAIRDKWNNYQGDMSFIQRGLENVIQGILFENVDWEICSTPEGADSVFQTSRAVIHIDAKAYKHDDGDALGNKITVQGNQTSYFTDAPLIYSGFPFKSNLPISYKHKVYGEVPSLTYFLKLTYDLSNELDSFRKFKLFLYCIPNGTHKAHLGIKFFQAGRGFNSRRERTSIRPNFNKLVVDLNDEFKWKRYHELDMI
;
A
#
# COMPACT_ATOMS: atom_id res chain seq x y z
N MET A 1 23.58 5.18 7.94
CA MET A 1 22.34 5.41 7.12
C MET A 1 22.56 4.75 5.77
N MET A 2 21.59 3.96 5.28
CA MET A 2 21.65 3.35 3.94
C MET A 2 21.56 4.42 2.85
N THR A 3 22.25 4.20 1.74
CA THR A 3 22.14 5.06 0.55
C THR A 3 20.77 4.90 -0.14
N PRO A 4 20.32 5.88 -0.95
CA PRO A 4 19.09 5.72 -1.73
C PRO A 4 19.07 4.45 -2.60
N GLN A 5 20.23 4.09 -3.18
CA GLN A 5 20.38 2.88 -4.00
C GLN A 5 20.17 1.59 -3.18
N GLU A 6 20.74 1.54 -1.98
CA GLU A 6 20.56 0.39 -1.07
C GLU A 6 19.09 0.27 -0.62
N ILE A 7 18.44 1.40 -0.29
CA ILE A 7 17.03 1.42 0.06
C ILE A 7 16.16 0.97 -1.12
N ASN A 8 16.46 1.44 -2.34
CA ASN A 8 15.73 1.05 -3.54
C ASN A 8 15.82 -0.46 -3.83
N LYS A 9 17.03 -1.04 -3.67
CA LYS A 9 17.21 -2.50 -3.77
C LYS A 9 16.42 -3.25 -2.70
N LEU A 10 16.38 -2.72 -1.49
CA LEU A 10 15.64 -3.31 -0.39
C LEU A 10 14.13 -3.26 -0.62
N GLU A 11 13.60 -2.12 -1.10
CA GLU A 11 12.20 -1.99 -1.52
C GLU A 11 11.83 -3.05 -2.56
N GLN A 12 12.68 -3.24 -3.58
CA GLN A 12 12.45 -4.22 -4.63
C GLN A 12 12.53 -5.66 -4.11
N GLN A 13 13.46 -5.96 -3.20
CA GLN A 13 13.57 -7.28 -2.58
C GLN A 13 12.30 -7.66 -1.82
N TYR A 14 11.82 -6.78 -0.93
CA TYR A 14 10.58 -7.04 -0.19
C TYR A 14 9.33 -7.03 -1.07
N PHE A 15 9.29 -6.17 -2.11
CA PHE A 15 8.22 -6.18 -3.09
C PHE A 15 8.10 -7.52 -3.81
N ASN A 16 9.21 -8.05 -4.33
CA ASN A 16 9.24 -9.34 -5.00
C ASN A 16 8.94 -10.51 -4.04
N PHE A 17 9.41 -10.41 -2.80
CA PHE A 17 9.06 -11.38 -1.75
C PHE A 17 7.56 -11.41 -1.47
N LEU A 18 6.92 -10.24 -1.33
CA LEU A 18 5.48 -10.15 -1.08
C LEU A 18 4.65 -10.63 -2.28
N ILE A 19 5.07 -10.33 -3.53
CA ILE A 19 4.44 -10.89 -4.72
C ILE A 19 4.43 -12.41 -4.62
N LYS A 20 5.62 -13.01 -4.49
CA LYS A 20 5.78 -14.47 -4.41
C LYS A 20 4.94 -15.08 -3.29
N LEU A 21 4.99 -14.49 -2.09
CA LEU A 21 4.21 -14.97 -0.95
C LEU A 21 2.71 -14.96 -1.22
N PHE A 22 2.16 -13.85 -1.72
CA PHE A 22 0.72 -13.74 -1.95
C PHE A 22 0.25 -14.59 -3.13
N GLU A 23 1.04 -14.77 -4.18
CA GLU A 23 0.73 -15.66 -5.29
C GLU A 23 0.78 -17.14 -4.87
N GLU A 24 1.81 -17.56 -4.12
CA GLU A 24 1.89 -18.91 -3.56
C GLU A 24 0.72 -19.23 -2.60
N LYS A 25 0.19 -18.22 -1.93
CA LYS A 25 -0.98 -18.35 -1.03
C LYS A 25 -2.31 -17.96 -1.69
N GLY A 26 -2.34 -17.74 -2.99
CA GLY A 26 -3.51 -17.23 -3.72
C GLY A 26 -4.78 -18.00 -3.45
N THR A 27 -4.75 -19.33 -3.51
CA THR A 27 -5.90 -20.21 -3.19
C THR A 27 -6.37 -20.02 -1.74
N THR A 28 -5.45 -19.99 -0.77
CA THR A 28 -5.76 -19.79 0.64
C THR A 28 -6.31 -18.39 0.88
N PHE A 29 -5.69 -17.39 0.26
CA PHE A 29 -6.16 -16.00 0.32
C PHE A 29 -7.58 -15.89 -0.18
N THR A 30 -7.86 -16.40 -1.37
CA THR A 30 -9.19 -16.40 -2.00
C THR A 30 -10.23 -17.09 -1.13
N LYS A 31 -9.91 -18.29 -0.61
CA LYS A 31 -10.79 -19.04 0.30
C LYS A 31 -11.08 -18.25 1.57
N ASN A 32 -10.07 -17.69 2.20
CA ASN A 32 -10.21 -16.91 3.43
C ASN A 32 -10.98 -15.62 3.18
N LEU A 33 -10.72 -14.93 2.08
CA LEU A 33 -11.46 -13.73 1.70
C LEU A 33 -12.94 -14.05 1.49
N LEU A 34 -13.26 -15.08 0.71
CA LEU A 34 -14.64 -15.51 0.48
C LEU A 34 -15.33 -15.97 1.75
N SER A 35 -14.63 -16.63 2.69
CA SER A 35 -15.19 -17.03 3.98
C SER A 35 -15.53 -15.85 4.88
N GLN A 36 -14.73 -14.78 4.86
CA GLN A 36 -15.06 -13.53 5.53
C GLN A 36 -16.35 -12.90 4.98
N TYR A 37 -16.64 -13.14 3.71
CA TYR A 37 -17.86 -12.66 3.04
C TYR A 37 -19.04 -13.62 3.10
N ALA A 38 -18.86 -14.89 3.47
CA ALA A 38 -19.98 -15.79 3.81
C ALA A 38 -20.75 -15.30 5.07
N ILE A 39 -20.17 -14.37 5.81
CA ILE A 39 -20.86 -13.50 6.77
C ILE A 39 -21.85 -12.54 6.06
N ARG A 40 -22.01 -12.63 4.74
CA ARG A 40 -22.87 -11.80 3.90
C ARG A 40 -24.35 -11.80 4.33
N ASP A 41 -24.84 -12.90 4.89
CA ASP A 41 -26.21 -12.91 5.45
C ASP A 41 -26.34 -11.93 6.64
N LYS A 42 -25.25 -11.74 7.39
CA LYS A 42 -25.14 -10.65 8.37
C LYS A 42 -24.89 -9.30 7.71
N TRP A 43 -24.16 -9.25 6.59
CA TRP A 43 -23.91 -8.05 5.83
C TRP A 43 -25.18 -7.37 5.32
N ASN A 44 -26.14 -8.11 4.78
CA ASN A 44 -27.42 -7.57 4.31
C ASN A 44 -28.18 -6.85 5.42
N ASN A 45 -27.92 -7.20 6.68
CA ASN A 45 -28.49 -6.54 7.86
C ASN A 45 -27.75 -5.27 8.29
N TYR A 46 -26.51 -5.04 7.79
CA TYR A 46 -25.69 -3.86 8.13
C TYR A 46 -25.65 -2.78 7.04
N GLN A 47 -26.59 -2.82 6.08
CA GLN A 47 -26.82 -1.77 5.07
C GLN A 47 -25.59 -1.33 4.28
N GLY A 48 -24.66 -2.25 3.95
CA GLY A 48 -23.63 -1.98 2.97
C GLY A 48 -22.47 -1.10 3.45
N ASP A 49 -22.11 -1.14 4.72
CA ASP A 49 -20.91 -0.46 5.21
C ASP A 49 -19.64 -1.03 4.54
N MET A 50 -19.07 -0.23 3.64
CA MET A 50 -17.89 -0.57 2.86
C MET A 50 -16.63 -0.81 3.71
N SER A 51 -16.61 -0.33 4.96
CA SER A 51 -15.50 -0.54 5.89
C SER A 51 -15.30 -2.02 6.23
N PHE A 52 -16.37 -2.82 6.12
CA PHE A 52 -16.33 -4.25 6.39
C PHE A 52 -15.47 -5.03 5.36
N ILE A 53 -15.54 -4.65 4.08
CA ILE A 53 -14.74 -5.30 3.03
C ILE A 53 -13.25 -5.02 3.25
N GLN A 54 -12.92 -3.78 3.57
CA GLN A 54 -11.54 -3.41 3.86
C GLN A 54 -11.01 -4.17 5.08
N ARG A 55 -11.77 -4.26 6.17
CA ARG A 55 -11.38 -5.03 7.37
C ARG A 55 -11.22 -6.53 7.10
N GLY A 56 -12.10 -7.12 6.26
CA GLY A 56 -11.95 -8.51 5.83
C GLY A 56 -10.64 -8.74 5.09
N LEU A 57 -10.28 -7.82 4.20
CA LEU A 57 -9.01 -7.84 3.48
C LEU A 57 -7.81 -7.69 4.44
N GLU A 58 -7.87 -6.74 5.37
CA GLU A 58 -6.85 -6.52 6.40
C GLU A 58 -6.59 -7.80 7.21
N ASN A 59 -7.65 -8.46 7.69
CA ASN A 59 -7.55 -9.71 8.46
C ASN A 59 -6.90 -10.85 7.65
N VAL A 60 -7.25 -10.99 6.36
CA VAL A 60 -6.67 -12.05 5.51
C VAL A 60 -5.19 -11.78 5.25
N ILE A 61 -4.82 -10.53 4.98
CA ILE A 61 -3.41 -10.13 4.78
C ILE A 61 -2.61 -10.41 6.04
N GLN A 62 -3.10 -9.98 7.20
CA GLN A 62 -2.44 -10.19 8.48
C GLN A 62 -2.26 -11.68 8.78
N GLY A 63 -3.30 -12.48 8.58
CA GLY A 63 -3.24 -13.94 8.78
C GLY A 63 -2.15 -14.58 7.92
N ILE A 64 -2.09 -14.25 6.63
CA ILE A 64 -1.07 -14.80 5.73
C ILE A 64 0.34 -14.36 6.14
N LEU A 65 0.51 -13.09 6.51
CA LEU A 65 1.82 -12.59 6.94
C LEU A 65 2.25 -13.27 8.25
N PHE A 66 1.39 -13.33 9.27
CA PHE A 66 1.73 -13.93 10.57
C PHE A 66 2.08 -15.42 10.48
N GLU A 67 1.47 -16.14 9.55
CA GLU A 67 1.73 -17.55 9.35
C GLU A 67 3.00 -17.85 8.53
N ASN A 68 3.51 -16.88 7.75
CA ASN A 68 4.53 -17.16 6.75
C ASN A 68 5.79 -16.28 6.84
N VAL A 69 5.83 -15.30 7.75
CA VAL A 69 7.02 -14.48 7.99
C VAL A 69 7.38 -14.47 9.47
N ASP A 70 8.67 -14.47 9.77
CA ASP A 70 9.25 -14.37 11.11
C ASP A 70 9.57 -12.92 11.52
N TRP A 71 8.84 -11.96 10.94
CA TRP A 71 9.03 -10.53 11.23
C TRP A 71 8.41 -10.17 12.58
N GLU A 72 9.10 -9.32 13.34
CA GLU A 72 8.56 -8.83 14.59
C GLU A 72 7.41 -7.84 14.34
N ILE A 73 6.29 -7.99 15.06
CA ILE A 73 5.15 -7.08 14.96
C ILE A 73 5.45 -5.83 15.77
N CYS A 74 5.34 -4.66 15.15
CA CYS A 74 5.41 -3.39 15.87
C CYS A 74 4.07 -3.04 16.52
N SER A 75 4.12 -2.61 17.79
CA SER A 75 2.94 -2.32 18.60
C SER A 75 2.18 -1.04 18.22
N THR A 76 2.76 -0.18 17.41
CA THR A 76 2.16 1.12 17.03
C THR A 76 2.21 1.30 15.53
N PRO A 77 1.14 0.95 14.80
CA PRO A 77 1.03 1.26 13.39
C PRO A 77 0.71 2.74 13.21
N GLU A 78 1.69 3.56 12.95
CA GLU A 78 1.42 4.89 12.38
C GLU A 78 1.18 4.74 10.89
N GLY A 79 -0.09 4.93 10.48
CA GLY A 79 -0.46 5.07 9.07
C GLY A 79 -0.57 3.80 8.25
N ALA A 80 -0.49 2.61 8.86
CA ALA A 80 -0.67 1.33 8.17
C ALA A 80 -1.49 0.36 9.02
N ASP A 81 -2.14 -0.61 8.37
CA ASP A 81 -2.93 -1.65 9.05
C ASP A 81 -2.02 -2.67 9.76
N SER A 82 -0.81 -2.84 9.26
CA SER A 82 0.21 -3.72 9.84
C SER A 82 1.60 -3.12 9.70
N VAL A 83 2.38 -3.18 10.78
CA VAL A 83 3.77 -2.74 10.80
C VAL A 83 4.66 -3.84 11.35
N PHE A 84 5.71 -4.15 10.62
CA PHE A 84 6.67 -5.20 10.95
C PHE A 84 8.08 -4.63 11.04
N GLN A 85 8.85 -5.17 11.99
CA GLN A 85 10.26 -4.92 12.12
C GLN A 85 11.05 -6.12 11.60
N THR A 86 12.02 -5.85 10.76
CA THR A 86 13.08 -6.78 10.38
C THR A 86 14.43 -6.24 10.80
N SER A 87 15.49 -7.02 10.68
CA SER A 87 16.86 -6.53 10.92
C SER A 87 17.30 -5.43 9.94
N ARG A 88 16.56 -5.21 8.84
CA ARG A 88 16.95 -4.31 7.75
C ARG A 88 15.97 -3.17 7.46
N ALA A 89 14.73 -3.26 7.92
CA ALA A 89 13.69 -2.28 7.63
C ALA A 89 12.53 -2.33 8.64
N VAL A 90 11.80 -1.24 8.75
CA VAL A 90 10.41 -1.23 9.24
C VAL A 90 9.48 -1.24 8.02
N ILE A 91 8.61 -2.24 7.96
CA ILE A 91 7.74 -2.51 6.82
C ILE A 91 6.31 -2.15 7.20
N HIS A 92 5.74 -1.18 6.50
CA HIS A 92 4.36 -0.75 6.63
C HIS A 92 3.53 -1.39 5.52
N ILE A 93 2.48 -2.11 5.87
CA ILE A 93 1.53 -2.72 4.92
C ILE A 93 0.14 -2.19 5.19
N ASP A 94 -0.48 -1.60 4.19
CA ASP A 94 -1.82 -1.01 4.25
C ASP A 94 -2.74 -1.67 3.23
N ALA A 95 -3.98 -1.94 3.62
CA ALA A 95 -4.99 -2.51 2.77
C ALA A 95 -5.94 -1.43 2.23
N LYS A 96 -6.33 -1.55 0.97
CA LYS A 96 -7.32 -0.67 0.34
C LYS A 96 -8.33 -1.50 -0.44
N ALA A 97 -9.61 -1.16 -0.32
CA ALA A 97 -10.67 -1.78 -1.07
C ALA A 97 -11.44 -0.73 -1.89
N TYR A 98 -11.63 -1.00 -3.17
CA TYR A 98 -12.35 -0.12 -4.09
C TYR A 98 -13.39 -0.89 -4.90
N LYS A 99 -14.58 -0.30 -5.09
CA LYS A 99 -15.52 -0.81 -6.08
C LYS A 99 -14.96 -0.65 -7.48
N HIS A 100 -15.32 -1.56 -8.37
CA HIS A 100 -14.82 -1.56 -9.77
C HIS A 100 -15.18 -0.28 -10.52
N ASP A 101 -16.29 0.37 -10.22
CA ASP A 101 -16.75 1.64 -10.79
C ASP A 101 -16.11 2.90 -10.15
N ASP A 102 -15.33 2.74 -9.08
CA ASP A 102 -14.58 3.84 -8.48
C ASP A 102 -13.43 4.28 -9.41
N GLY A 103 -13.27 5.59 -9.62
CA GLY A 103 -12.18 6.14 -10.42
C GLY A 103 -10.77 5.78 -9.94
N ASP A 104 -10.63 5.30 -8.70
CA ASP A 104 -9.38 4.78 -8.11
C ASP A 104 -9.26 3.25 -8.21
N ALA A 105 -10.24 2.55 -8.79
CA ALA A 105 -10.21 1.10 -9.00
C ALA A 105 -9.18 0.66 -10.05
N LEU A 106 -8.76 1.55 -10.97
CA LEU A 106 -7.77 1.23 -11.99
C LEU A 106 -6.48 0.68 -11.37
N GLY A 107 -5.93 -0.37 -11.96
CA GLY A 107 -4.79 -1.13 -11.44
C GLY A 107 -3.52 -0.31 -11.18
N ASN A 108 -3.32 0.80 -11.89
CA ASN A 108 -2.16 1.67 -11.72
C ASN A 108 -2.41 2.87 -10.79
N LYS A 109 -3.54 2.91 -10.08
CA LYS A 109 -3.90 4.00 -9.17
C LYS A 109 -4.03 3.53 -7.74
N ILE A 110 -3.48 4.28 -6.82
CA ILE A 110 -3.63 4.12 -5.37
C ILE A 110 -3.65 5.50 -4.71
N THR A 111 -4.44 5.65 -3.67
CA THR A 111 -4.51 6.88 -2.87
C THR A 111 -3.69 6.72 -1.61
N VAL A 112 -2.76 7.67 -1.36
CA VAL A 112 -1.81 7.67 -0.24
C VAL A 112 -2.06 8.89 0.63
N GLN A 113 -2.17 8.69 1.94
CA GLN A 113 -2.31 9.76 2.94
C GLN A 113 -0.94 10.16 3.51
N GLY A 114 -0.87 11.29 4.23
CA GLY A 114 0.37 11.81 4.76
C GLY A 114 1.10 10.88 5.75
N ASN A 115 0.34 10.13 6.55
CA ASN A 115 0.86 9.14 7.48
C ASN A 115 1.24 7.79 6.83
N GLN A 116 1.05 7.64 5.51
CA GLN A 116 1.33 6.42 4.74
C GLN A 116 2.53 6.58 3.80
N THR A 117 3.27 7.68 3.89
CA THR A 117 4.45 7.92 3.05
C THR A 117 5.45 8.82 3.76
N SER A 118 6.72 8.61 3.49
CA SER A 118 7.83 9.47 3.91
C SER A 118 8.29 10.46 2.82
N TYR A 119 7.65 10.47 1.65
CA TYR A 119 8.17 11.14 0.45
C TYR A 119 8.25 12.67 0.55
N PHE A 120 7.36 13.29 1.32
CA PHE A 120 7.29 14.74 1.51
C PHE A 120 7.57 15.15 2.97
N THR A 121 8.44 14.43 3.67
CA THR A 121 8.80 14.73 5.06
C THR A 121 9.57 16.04 5.17
N ASP A 122 10.54 16.29 4.26
CA ASP A 122 11.41 17.46 4.31
C ASP A 122 10.74 18.74 3.78
N ALA A 123 9.96 18.59 2.69
CA ALA A 123 9.27 19.72 2.07
C ALA A 123 7.90 19.29 1.54
N PRO A 124 6.82 20.03 1.88
CA PRO A 124 5.48 19.69 1.46
C PRO A 124 5.32 19.79 -0.05
N LEU A 125 4.45 18.95 -0.61
CA LEU A 125 3.91 19.15 -1.95
C LEU A 125 2.86 20.25 -1.91
N ILE A 126 3.06 21.31 -2.67
CA ILE A 126 2.06 22.40 -2.80
C ILE A 126 1.25 22.17 -4.08
N TYR A 127 -0.05 22.06 -3.95
CA TYR A 127 -0.97 21.96 -5.09
C TYR A 127 -2.16 22.88 -4.89
N SER A 128 -2.38 23.80 -5.85
CA SER A 128 -3.44 24.83 -5.76
C SER A 128 -3.44 25.60 -4.43
N GLY A 129 -2.26 25.88 -3.86
CA GLY A 129 -2.11 26.60 -2.60
C GLY A 129 -2.28 25.74 -1.33
N PHE A 130 -2.61 24.46 -1.45
CA PHE A 130 -2.75 23.54 -0.31
C PHE A 130 -1.51 22.69 -0.12
N PRO A 131 -0.95 22.60 1.11
CA PRO A 131 0.19 21.75 1.40
C PRO A 131 -0.23 20.30 1.69
N PHE A 132 0.55 19.35 1.17
CA PHE A 132 0.55 17.97 1.61
C PHE A 132 1.91 17.68 2.23
N LYS A 133 1.93 17.22 3.46
CA LYS A 133 3.14 16.83 4.19
C LYS A 133 3.06 15.34 4.57
N SER A 134 4.18 14.65 4.41
CA SER A 134 4.33 13.29 4.93
C SER A 134 4.65 13.29 6.41
N ASN A 135 4.00 12.40 7.16
CA ASN A 135 4.23 12.23 8.60
C ASN A 135 4.97 10.92 8.92
N LEU A 136 5.07 10.00 7.95
CA LEU A 136 5.87 8.79 8.14
C LEU A 136 7.37 9.16 8.09
N PRO A 137 8.19 8.72 9.04
CA PRO A 137 9.63 8.98 9.00
C PRO A 137 10.32 8.22 7.85
N ILE A 138 11.41 8.77 7.34
CA ILE A 138 12.24 8.12 6.30
C ILE A 138 12.92 6.86 6.85
N SER A 139 13.30 6.89 8.12
CA SER A 139 13.98 5.80 8.82
C SER A 139 13.60 5.79 10.29
N TYR A 140 13.83 4.66 10.94
CA TYR A 140 13.66 4.46 12.37
C TYR A 140 14.98 4.11 13.03
N LYS A 141 15.19 4.59 14.26
CA LYS A 141 16.32 4.19 15.10
C LYS A 141 15.96 2.97 15.92
N HIS A 142 16.57 1.84 15.63
CA HIS A 142 16.41 0.61 16.38
C HIS A 142 17.60 0.37 17.31
N LYS A 143 17.37 -0.07 18.54
CA LYS A 143 18.44 -0.25 19.54
C LYS A 143 19.49 -1.29 19.12
N VAL A 144 19.06 -2.34 18.43
CA VAL A 144 19.94 -3.46 18.01
C VAL A 144 20.44 -3.28 16.59
N TYR A 145 19.56 -2.88 15.67
CA TYR A 145 19.87 -2.84 14.23
C TYR A 145 20.35 -1.47 13.75
N GLY A 146 20.39 -0.46 14.63
CA GLY A 146 20.76 0.89 14.27
C GLY A 146 19.67 1.61 13.48
N GLU A 147 20.06 2.39 12.47
CA GLU A 147 19.11 3.12 11.64
C GLU A 147 18.63 2.25 10.47
N VAL A 148 17.34 1.96 10.42
CA VAL A 148 16.68 1.14 9.41
C VAL A 148 15.64 1.96 8.62
N PRO A 149 15.51 1.80 7.30
CA PRO A 149 14.56 2.54 6.48
C PRO A 149 13.10 2.14 6.77
N SER A 150 12.20 3.08 6.53
CA SER A 150 10.76 2.87 6.49
C SER A 150 10.35 2.49 5.06
N LEU A 151 9.77 1.30 4.88
CA LEU A 151 9.28 0.81 3.59
C LEU A 151 7.77 0.70 3.63
N THR A 152 7.09 1.13 2.56
CA THR A 152 5.62 1.14 2.52
C THR A 152 5.08 0.37 1.34
N TYR A 153 4.18 -0.58 1.63
CA TYR A 153 3.47 -1.39 0.65
C TYR A 153 1.97 -1.26 0.83
N PHE A 154 1.23 -1.33 -0.27
CA PHE A 154 -0.22 -1.38 -0.25
C PHE A 154 -0.70 -2.63 -0.95
N LEU A 155 -1.69 -3.30 -0.35
CA LEU A 155 -2.49 -4.30 -1.02
C LEU A 155 -3.85 -3.71 -1.34
N LYS A 156 -4.18 -3.63 -2.62
CA LYS A 156 -5.44 -3.09 -3.11
C LYS A 156 -6.32 -4.18 -3.70
N LEU A 157 -7.50 -4.33 -3.14
CA LEU A 157 -8.58 -5.14 -3.68
C LEU A 157 -9.50 -4.26 -4.52
N THR A 158 -9.74 -4.64 -5.77
CA THR A 158 -10.85 -4.11 -6.57
C THR A 158 -11.91 -5.18 -6.71
N TYR A 159 -13.18 -4.83 -6.51
CA TYR A 159 -14.27 -5.78 -6.47
C TYR A 159 -15.53 -5.21 -7.12
N ASP A 160 -16.38 -6.10 -7.62
CA ASP A 160 -17.72 -5.79 -8.13
C ASP A 160 -18.77 -6.29 -7.14
N LEU A 161 -19.77 -5.46 -6.85
CA LEU A 161 -20.92 -5.78 -6.01
C LEU A 161 -22.20 -5.93 -6.85
N SER A 162 -22.12 -6.44 -8.06
CA SER A 162 -23.34 -6.79 -8.76
C SER A 162 -24.14 -7.81 -7.92
N ASN A 163 -25.46 -7.72 -7.95
CA ASN A 163 -26.41 -8.34 -6.99
C ASN A 163 -26.40 -9.88 -6.88
N GLU A 164 -25.48 -10.56 -7.51
CA GLU A 164 -25.38 -12.02 -7.50
C GLU A 164 -24.20 -12.50 -6.65
N LEU A 165 -24.40 -13.55 -5.88
CA LEU A 165 -23.39 -14.23 -5.06
C LEU A 165 -22.10 -14.58 -5.84
N ASP A 166 -22.21 -14.80 -7.15
CA ASP A 166 -21.11 -15.13 -8.04
C ASP A 166 -20.24 -13.92 -8.47
N SER A 167 -20.70 -12.70 -8.30
CA SER A 167 -19.97 -11.50 -8.74
C SER A 167 -18.74 -11.20 -7.89
N PHE A 168 -18.72 -11.67 -6.66
CA PHE A 168 -17.53 -11.57 -5.79
C PHE A 168 -16.34 -12.41 -6.31
N ARG A 169 -16.54 -13.30 -7.27
CA ARG A 169 -15.47 -14.06 -7.96
C ARG A 169 -14.63 -13.21 -8.91
N LYS A 170 -15.02 -11.97 -9.19
CA LYS A 170 -14.31 -11.03 -10.07
C LYS A 170 -13.57 -9.97 -9.27
N PHE A 171 -12.79 -10.36 -8.29
CA PHE A 171 -11.90 -9.41 -7.66
C PHE A 171 -10.50 -9.46 -8.29
N LYS A 172 -9.81 -8.34 -8.22
CA LYS A 172 -8.38 -8.23 -8.55
C LYS A 172 -7.63 -7.71 -7.35
N LEU A 173 -6.46 -8.27 -7.13
CA LEU A 173 -5.56 -7.84 -6.07
C LEU A 173 -4.30 -7.24 -6.69
N PHE A 174 -3.88 -6.09 -6.18
CA PHE A 174 -2.69 -5.40 -6.62
C PHE A 174 -1.78 -5.12 -5.43
N LEU A 175 -0.48 -5.34 -5.61
CA LEU A 175 0.55 -4.91 -4.69
C LEU A 175 1.22 -3.64 -5.22
N TYR A 176 1.48 -2.67 -4.34
CA TYR A 176 2.20 -1.44 -4.65
C TYR A 176 3.34 -1.24 -3.67
N CYS A 177 4.45 -0.65 -4.17
CA CYS A 177 5.53 -0.11 -3.35
C CYS A 177 5.54 1.41 -3.46
N ILE A 178 5.32 2.10 -2.36
CA ILE A 178 5.42 3.56 -2.29
C ILE A 178 6.88 3.92 -1.99
N PRO A 179 7.54 4.70 -2.86
CA PRO A 179 8.96 4.98 -2.69
C PRO A 179 9.25 5.73 -1.40
N ASN A 180 10.33 5.35 -0.73
CA ASN A 180 10.86 6.04 0.43
C ASN A 180 11.25 7.50 0.09
N GLY A 181 11.19 8.39 1.08
CA GLY A 181 11.51 9.82 0.90
C GLY A 181 12.91 10.10 0.35
N THR A 182 13.88 9.21 0.57
CA THR A 182 15.24 9.33 0.01
C THR A 182 15.27 9.32 -1.51
N HIS A 183 14.24 8.75 -2.16
CA HIS A 183 14.16 8.67 -3.63
C HIS A 183 13.63 9.95 -4.28
N LYS A 184 13.25 10.96 -3.51
CA LYS A 184 12.71 12.23 -4.03
C LYS A 184 13.65 12.94 -5.00
N ALA A 185 14.96 12.89 -4.75
CA ALA A 185 15.97 13.45 -5.63
C ALA A 185 16.05 12.73 -6.99
N HIS A 186 15.69 11.44 -7.04
CA HIS A 186 15.76 10.61 -8.24
C HIS A 186 14.42 10.54 -8.98
N LEU A 187 13.30 10.38 -8.28
CA LEU A 187 11.98 10.25 -8.88
C LEU A 187 11.30 11.60 -9.14
N GLY A 188 11.73 12.65 -8.44
CA GLY A 188 11.22 14.01 -8.55
C GLY A 188 9.82 14.21 -7.95
N ILE A 189 9.47 15.47 -7.71
CA ILE A 189 8.17 15.85 -7.13
C ILE A 189 6.99 15.38 -7.99
N LYS A 190 7.16 15.36 -9.31
CA LYS A 190 6.12 15.00 -10.29
C LYS A 190 5.76 13.50 -10.29
N PHE A 191 6.46 12.68 -9.52
CA PHE A 191 6.06 11.28 -9.32
C PHE A 191 4.70 11.18 -8.61
N PHE A 192 4.35 12.16 -7.79
CA PHE A 192 3.04 12.24 -7.16
C PHE A 192 2.17 13.34 -7.77
N GLN A 193 0.86 13.09 -7.77
CA GLN A 193 -0.19 14.02 -8.17
C GLN A 193 -1.16 14.23 -7.02
N ALA A 194 -1.93 15.34 -7.06
CA ALA A 194 -3.01 15.55 -6.11
C ALA A 194 -4.05 14.42 -6.19
N GLY A 195 -4.44 13.91 -5.03
CA GLY A 195 -5.51 12.93 -4.87
C GLY A 195 -6.84 13.56 -4.50
N ARG A 196 -7.78 12.73 -4.06
CA ARG A 196 -9.07 13.21 -3.54
C ARG A 196 -8.87 14.09 -2.30
N GLY A 197 -9.67 15.14 -2.18
CA GLY A 197 -9.65 16.02 -1.02
C GLY A 197 -8.58 17.12 -1.04
N PHE A 198 -7.67 17.13 -2.02
CA PHE A 198 -6.60 18.11 -2.07
C PHE A 198 -7.13 19.57 -2.26
N ASN A 199 -8.24 19.73 -2.96
CA ASN A 199 -8.91 21.02 -3.20
C ASN A 199 -10.06 21.30 -2.23
N SER A 200 -10.32 20.41 -1.29
CA SER A 200 -11.33 20.60 -0.25
C SER A 200 -10.60 20.84 1.08
N ARG A 201 -11.11 21.76 1.89
CA ARG A 201 -10.63 22.00 3.27
C ARG A 201 -10.84 20.78 4.20
N ARG A 202 -10.83 19.57 3.66
CA ARG A 202 -10.97 18.33 4.43
C ARG A 202 -9.65 18.04 5.11
N GLU A 203 -9.71 17.62 6.35
CA GLU A 203 -8.57 17.27 7.21
C GLU A 203 -7.68 16.15 6.64
N ARG A 204 -8.19 15.36 5.68
CA ARG A 204 -7.45 14.26 5.04
C ARG A 204 -7.22 14.56 3.56
N THR A 205 -6.13 15.25 3.29
CA THR A 205 -5.58 15.35 1.94
C THR A 205 -4.89 14.05 1.55
N SER A 206 -4.94 13.70 0.26
CA SER A 206 -4.27 12.53 -0.28
C SER A 206 -3.53 12.85 -1.56
N ILE A 207 -2.54 12.04 -1.87
CA ILE A 207 -1.77 12.08 -3.12
C ILE A 207 -1.92 10.75 -3.86
N ARG A 208 -1.59 10.76 -5.16
CA ARG A 208 -1.57 9.57 -6.01
C ARG A 208 -0.21 9.44 -6.67
N PRO A 209 0.52 8.33 -6.49
CA PRO A 209 1.72 8.08 -7.26
C PRO A 209 1.38 7.84 -8.73
N ASN A 210 2.21 8.35 -9.62
CA ASN A 210 2.09 8.13 -11.05
C ASN A 210 3.09 7.05 -11.49
N PHE A 211 2.72 5.80 -11.33
CA PHE A 211 3.57 4.65 -11.67
C PHE A 211 3.89 4.53 -13.16
N ASN A 212 3.14 5.17 -14.04
CA ASN A 212 3.38 5.15 -15.49
C ASN A 212 4.37 6.25 -15.92
N LYS A 213 4.62 7.22 -15.07
CA LYS A 213 5.53 8.32 -15.36
C LYS A 213 6.96 7.92 -15.00
N LEU A 214 7.55 7.10 -15.83
CA LEU A 214 9.00 6.92 -15.84
C LEU A 214 9.60 8.26 -16.27
N VAL A 215 10.25 8.95 -15.35
CA VAL A 215 10.99 10.17 -15.68
C VAL A 215 12.14 9.76 -16.61
N VAL A 216 12.22 10.40 -17.75
CA VAL A 216 13.13 10.05 -18.86
C VAL A 216 14.62 10.07 -18.43
N ASP A 217 14.95 10.85 -17.39
CA ASP A 217 16.31 11.10 -16.91
C ASP A 217 16.73 10.25 -15.69
N LEU A 218 15.94 9.22 -15.33
CA LEU A 218 16.29 8.40 -14.18
C LEU A 218 17.39 7.39 -14.52
N ASN A 219 18.29 7.18 -13.57
CA ASN A 219 19.15 6.00 -13.56
C ASN A 219 18.31 4.74 -13.62
N ASP A 220 18.72 3.74 -14.41
CA ASP A 220 17.96 2.51 -14.63
C ASP A 220 17.64 1.76 -13.33
N GLU A 221 18.43 1.93 -12.28
CA GLU A 221 18.21 1.34 -10.95
C GLU A 221 16.87 1.73 -10.30
N PHE A 222 16.35 2.95 -10.58
CA PHE A 222 15.08 3.44 -10.03
C PHE A 222 13.87 3.18 -10.93
N LYS A 223 14.11 2.68 -12.17
CA LYS A 223 13.12 2.45 -13.22
C LYS A 223 12.45 1.07 -13.14
N TRP A 224 12.05 0.62 -11.98
CA TRP A 224 11.30 -0.63 -11.88
C TRP A 224 9.82 -0.39 -11.64
N LYS A 225 9.00 -1.36 -12.04
CA LYS A 225 7.54 -1.29 -11.92
C LYS A 225 7.14 -1.51 -10.45
N ARG A 226 6.72 -0.43 -9.78
CA ARG A 226 6.36 -0.40 -8.36
C ARG A 226 4.92 -0.84 -8.07
N TYR A 227 4.25 -1.48 -9.00
CA TYR A 227 2.95 -2.13 -8.80
C TYR A 227 2.86 -3.42 -9.61
N HIS A 228 2.09 -4.37 -9.11
CA HIS A 228 1.90 -5.67 -9.71
C HIS A 228 0.46 -6.14 -9.47
N GLU A 229 -0.20 -6.70 -10.50
CA GLU A 229 -1.46 -7.43 -10.36
C GLU A 229 -1.10 -8.86 -9.95
N LEU A 230 -1.56 -9.28 -8.78
CA LEU A 230 -1.26 -10.60 -8.23
C LEU A 230 -2.10 -11.67 -8.91
N ASP A 231 -1.46 -12.78 -9.29
CA ASP A 231 -2.13 -13.96 -9.79
C ASP A 231 -2.67 -14.78 -8.61
N MET A 232 -4.00 -14.85 -8.49
CA MET A 232 -4.70 -15.43 -7.34
C MET A 232 -5.37 -16.78 -7.68
N ILE A 233 -4.82 -17.52 -8.66
CA ILE A 233 -5.37 -18.81 -9.12
C ILE A 233 -5.31 -19.89 -8.04
#